data_d9c37e5151f753a77ed6b8f37d00bfb5
#
_entry.id   d9c37e5151f753a77ed6b8f37d00bfb5
#
_cell.length_a   1.000
_cell.length_b   1.000
_cell.length_c   1.000
_cell.angle_alpha   90.00
_cell.angle_beta   90.00
_cell.angle_gamma   90.00
#
_symmetry.space_group_name_H-M   'P 1'
#
loop_
_entity.id
_entity.type
_entity.pdbx_description
1 polymer ?
#
loop_
_entity_poly.entity_id
_entity_poly.type
_entity_poly.pdbx_seq_one_letter_code
_entity_poly.pdbx_strand_id
1 'polypeptide(L)'
;MPLLRQYLATLADSRGLTRTLGEIELCRDAQGRPLVSVGNSAAVFRIRHAGRICALRCYLRPPRHLREIYGTRLLEGELYLYETPTHGVWTDVVLDDWIEGETLDRVVRRAAQAGECARLHDLAAAFDRLAAELLADEKAHGDLKPENIVVGTDGGLHPIDFDAAYLPAFAGERSPELGTAAYQHPARTAELYDERLDDYPAALISTALHALACDPSLLLRHGDADGLLLTPQAIPEDAAYREITALFRRRGMALPLRIAELLTSPTPHLCGAAALFALAAGAGSGNMTAPDTDGEEEPELFVEQGRWGYRTPRRIVIPALYDCGFDFTEGLAAVLLGDVWHYIDTAGRTVISCPGCEAVKPFRGGRAQIVRDGRRRQINRMGTEFDI
;
A
#
# COMPACT_ATOMS: atom_id res chain seq x y z
N MET A 1 30.86 -12.76 -7.93
CA MET A 1 29.41 -12.64 -7.66
C MET A 1 28.82 -14.03 -7.63
N PRO A 2 28.03 -14.37 -6.61
CA PRO A 2 27.37 -15.67 -6.51
C PRO A 2 26.45 -15.93 -7.71
N LEU A 3 26.32 -17.18 -8.08
CA LEU A 3 25.44 -17.64 -9.16
C LEU A 3 24.36 -18.56 -8.58
N LEU A 4 23.17 -18.53 -9.17
CA LEU A 4 22.05 -19.39 -8.74
C LEU A 4 22.44 -20.86 -8.62
N ARG A 5 23.24 -21.38 -9.57
CA ARG A 5 23.71 -22.77 -9.55
C ARG A 5 24.56 -23.12 -8.33
N GLN A 6 25.32 -22.16 -7.77
CA GLN A 6 26.13 -22.36 -6.57
C GLN A 6 25.23 -22.52 -5.34
N TYR A 7 24.22 -21.66 -5.20
CA TYR A 7 23.21 -21.81 -4.15
C TYR A 7 22.45 -23.12 -4.26
N LEU A 8 22.01 -23.50 -5.47
CA LEU A 8 21.34 -24.78 -5.68
C LEU A 8 22.23 -25.97 -5.28
N ALA A 9 23.53 -25.93 -5.60
CA ALA A 9 24.49 -26.98 -5.23
C ALA A 9 24.69 -27.07 -3.71
N THR A 10 24.90 -25.92 -3.05
CA THR A 10 25.07 -25.85 -1.59
C THR A 10 23.81 -26.30 -0.85
N LEU A 11 22.63 -25.84 -1.30
CA LEU A 11 21.37 -26.18 -0.66
C LEU A 11 20.86 -27.59 -0.97
N ALA A 12 21.41 -28.26 -1.99
CA ALA A 12 21.09 -29.65 -2.27
C ALA A 12 21.67 -30.61 -1.23
N ASP A 13 22.83 -30.27 -0.66
CA ASP A 13 23.43 -30.92 0.52
C ASP A 13 24.19 -29.86 1.34
N SER A 14 23.49 -29.28 2.32
CA SER A 14 23.97 -28.16 3.12
C SER A 14 24.86 -28.56 4.28
N ARG A 15 25.15 -29.86 4.48
CA ARG A 15 25.94 -30.38 5.61
C ARG A 15 27.36 -29.81 5.60
N GLY A 16 27.71 -29.10 6.68
CA GLY A 16 29.01 -28.42 6.81
C GLY A 16 29.20 -27.20 5.93
N LEU A 17 28.15 -26.75 5.21
CA LEU A 17 28.16 -25.56 4.32
C LEU A 17 27.31 -24.40 4.88
N THR A 18 26.87 -24.52 6.13
CA THR A 18 26.18 -23.48 6.90
C THR A 18 26.96 -23.23 8.20
N ARG A 19 26.82 -22.00 8.75
CA ARG A 19 27.45 -21.65 10.03
C ARG A 19 26.51 -21.89 11.22
N THR A 20 25.30 -21.37 11.13
CA THR A 20 24.34 -21.34 12.24
C THR A 20 23.06 -22.11 11.95
N LEU A 21 22.64 -22.19 10.69
CA LEU A 21 21.40 -22.86 10.31
C LEU A 21 21.47 -24.39 10.40
N GLY A 22 22.68 -24.98 10.37
CA GLY A 22 22.83 -26.43 10.32
C GLY A 22 22.30 -27.02 9.00
N GLU A 23 21.62 -28.15 9.08
CA GLU A 23 21.06 -28.81 7.88
C GLU A 23 19.77 -28.13 7.42
N ILE A 24 19.71 -27.82 6.14
CA ILE A 24 18.59 -27.16 5.48
C ILE A 24 17.96 -28.16 4.49
N GLU A 25 16.64 -28.29 4.52
CA GLU A 25 15.90 -29.09 3.56
C GLU A 25 15.20 -28.18 2.53
N LEU A 26 15.55 -28.33 1.25
CA LEU A 26 14.85 -27.66 0.17
C LEU A 26 13.45 -28.23 -0.02
N CYS A 27 12.41 -27.35 0.03
CA CYS A 27 11.08 -27.71 -0.39
C CYS A 27 11.04 -27.90 -1.92
N ARG A 28 10.31 -28.93 -2.39
CA ARG A 28 10.26 -29.32 -3.80
C ARG A 28 8.81 -29.40 -4.30
N ASP A 29 8.62 -29.17 -5.59
CA ASP A 29 7.34 -29.40 -6.26
C ASP A 29 7.08 -30.91 -6.50
N ALA A 30 5.91 -31.22 -7.08
CA ALA A 30 5.53 -32.60 -7.39
C ALA A 30 6.45 -33.28 -8.41
N GLN A 31 7.27 -32.53 -9.14
CA GLN A 31 8.27 -33.01 -10.09
C GLN A 31 9.68 -33.11 -9.46
N GLY A 32 9.81 -32.83 -8.15
CA GLY A 32 11.07 -32.87 -7.43
C GLY A 32 11.99 -31.67 -7.65
N ARG A 33 11.51 -30.60 -8.29
CA ARG A 33 12.29 -29.37 -8.50
C ARG A 33 12.22 -28.48 -7.27
N PRO A 34 13.33 -27.82 -6.87
CA PRO A 34 13.32 -26.87 -5.78
C PRO A 34 12.29 -25.75 -5.98
N LEU A 35 11.56 -25.42 -4.93
CA LEU A 35 10.67 -24.27 -4.92
C LEU A 35 11.52 -23.02 -4.70
N VAL A 36 11.75 -22.27 -5.76
CA VAL A 36 12.57 -21.06 -5.78
C VAL A 36 11.94 -19.98 -6.66
N SER A 37 11.91 -18.76 -6.17
CA SER A 37 11.62 -17.55 -6.93
C SER A 37 12.92 -16.84 -7.25
N VAL A 38 13.16 -16.48 -8.50
CA VAL A 38 14.42 -15.86 -8.93
C VAL A 38 14.12 -14.47 -9.47
N GLY A 39 14.66 -13.44 -8.80
CA GLY A 39 14.66 -12.06 -9.23
C GLY A 39 16.02 -11.62 -9.80
N ASN A 40 16.15 -10.32 -10.06
CA ASN A 40 17.37 -9.73 -10.59
C ASN A 40 18.52 -9.66 -9.56
N SER A 41 18.20 -9.45 -8.29
CA SER A 41 19.15 -9.26 -7.18
C SER A 41 19.31 -10.50 -6.31
N ALA A 42 18.27 -11.32 -6.18
CA ALA A 42 18.23 -12.45 -5.26
C ALA A 42 17.43 -13.63 -5.80
N ALA A 43 17.68 -14.80 -5.21
CA ALA A 43 16.86 -15.98 -5.32
C ALA A 43 16.29 -16.33 -3.93
N VAL A 44 14.99 -16.52 -3.82
CA VAL A 44 14.29 -16.87 -2.57
C VAL A 44 13.87 -18.33 -2.62
N PHE A 45 14.49 -19.13 -1.80
CA PHE A 45 14.20 -20.55 -1.69
C PHE A 45 13.19 -20.83 -0.57
N ARG A 46 12.19 -21.63 -0.88
CA ARG A 46 11.33 -22.20 0.16
C ARG A 46 12.06 -23.39 0.78
N ILE A 47 12.36 -23.28 2.08
CA ILE A 47 13.12 -24.28 2.82
C ILE A 47 12.35 -24.76 4.05
N ARG A 48 12.72 -25.94 4.55
CA ARG A 48 12.36 -26.38 5.89
C ARG A 48 13.59 -26.26 6.78
N HIS A 49 13.45 -25.52 7.88
CA HIS A 49 14.48 -25.34 8.89
C HIS A 49 13.85 -25.42 10.29
N ALA A 50 14.45 -26.18 11.21
CA ALA A 50 13.95 -26.37 12.56
C ALA A 50 12.44 -26.73 12.64
N GLY A 51 11.95 -27.53 11.69
CA GLY A 51 10.54 -27.95 11.60
C GLY A 51 9.57 -26.89 11.03
N ARG A 52 10.05 -25.69 10.68
CA ARG A 52 9.26 -24.59 10.10
C ARG A 52 9.55 -24.42 8.61
N ILE A 53 8.59 -23.88 7.88
CA ILE A 53 8.80 -23.46 6.50
C ILE A 53 9.26 -22.00 6.52
N CYS A 54 10.39 -21.74 5.85
CA CYS A 54 11.04 -20.43 5.83
C CYS A 54 11.35 -20.01 4.39
N ALA A 55 11.50 -18.71 4.20
CA ALA A 55 12.03 -18.07 3.00
C ALA A 55 13.53 -17.81 3.22
N LEU A 56 14.39 -18.47 2.47
CA LEU A 56 15.82 -18.22 2.48
C LEU A 56 16.18 -17.38 1.26
N ARG A 57 16.47 -16.10 1.48
CA ARG A 57 16.89 -15.17 0.45
C ARG A 57 18.39 -15.22 0.26
N CYS A 58 18.82 -15.56 -0.94
CA CYS A 58 20.20 -15.73 -1.36
C CYS A 58 20.54 -14.68 -2.41
N TYR A 59 21.50 -13.82 -2.15
CA TYR A 59 21.80 -12.67 -3.02
C TYR A 59 22.71 -13.04 -4.19
N LEU A 60 22.23 -12.74 -5.38
CA LEU A 60 23.05 -12.75 -6.61
C LEU A 60 23.81 -11.43 -6.74
N ARG A 61 23.19 -10.34 -6.28
CA ARG A 61 23.74 -8.98 -6.19
C ARG A 61 23.25 -8.36 -4.89
N PRO A 62 24.03 -8.46 -3.80
CA PRO A 62 23.56 -7.94 -2.51
C PRO A 62 23.37 -6.42 -2.57
N PRO A 63 22.21 -5.91 -2.13
CA PRO A 63 21.99 -4.47 -2.00
C PRO A 63 22.83 -3.90 -0.84
N ARG A 64 22.82 -2.59 -0.69
CA ARG A 64 23.41 -1.92 0.47
C ARG A 64 22.48 -2.07 1.68
N HIS A 65 23.03 -1.86 2.87
CA HIS A 65 22.26 -1.71 4.11
C HIS A 65 21.45 -2.92 4.55
N LEU A 66 21.84 -4.13 4.14
CA LEU A 66 21.13 -5.37 4.52
C LEU A 66 20.96 -5.52 6.02
N ARG A 67 21.97 -5.12 6.81
CA ARG A 67 21.94 -5.22 8.28
C ARG A 67 20.87 -4.30 8.87
N GLU A 68 20.77 -3.08 8.38
CA GLU A 68 19.81 -2.09 8.84
C GLU A 68 18.37 -2.49 8.44
N ILE A 69 18.19 -2.99 7.22
CA ILE A 69 16.89 -3.38 6.68
C ILE A 69 16.36 -4.66 7.35
N TYR A 70 17.20 -5.69 7.46
CA TYR A 70 16.76 -7.00 7.90
C TYR A 70 17.08 -7.32 9.36
N GLY A 71 18.00 -6.57 10.00
CA GLY A 71 18.36 -6.76 11.41
C GLY A 71 18.77 -8.20 11.71
N THR A 72 18.12 -8.83 12.67
CA THR A 72 18.40 -10.20 13.11
C THR A 72 18.04 -11.29 12.08
N ARG A 73 17.29 -10.95 11.03
CA ARG A 73 17.00 -11.88 9.93
C ARG A 73 18.15 -12.04 8.96
N LEU A 74 19.09 -11.09 8.93
CA LEU A 74 20.33 -11.20 8.17
C LEU A 74 21.30 -12.15 8.92
N LEU A 75 21.73 -13.19 8.23
CA LEU A 75 22.73 -14.13 8.69
C LEU A 75 24.02 -13.92 7.89
N GLU A 76 25.00 -13.27 8.51
CA GLU A 76 26.24 -12.89 7.85
C GLU A 76 27.19 -14.06 7.67
N GLY A 77 27.70 -14.21 6.44
CA GLY A 77 28.60 -15.31 6.11
C GLY A 77 28.03 -16.68 6.42
N GLU A 78 26.74 -16.89 6.20
CA GLU A 78 26.03 -18.11 6.63
C GLU A 78 26.23 -19.29 5.69
N LEU A 79 26.19 -19.06 4.36
CA LEU A 79 26.31 -20.14 3.37
C LEU A 79 27.69 -20.14 2.71
N TYR A 80 28.32 -21.33 2.64
CA TYR A 80 29.53 -21.54 1.90
C TYR A 80 29.24 -21.91 0.45
N LEU A 81 29.70 -21.10 -0.49
CA LEU A 81 29.54 -21.33 -1.93
C LEU A 81 30.87 -21.71 -2.54
N TYR A 82 30.94 -22.86 -3.19
CA TYR A 82 32.12 -23.26 -3.94
C TYR A 82 32.27 -22.42 -5.22
N GLU A 83 33.41 -21.79 -5.40
CA GLU A 83 33.84 -21.15 -6.65
C GLU A 83 34.63 -22.10 -7.54
N THR A 84 35.44 -22.94 -6.89
CA THR A 84 36.18 -24.07 -7.48
C THR A 84 36.03 -25.31 -6.60
N PRO A 85 36.44 -26.49 -7.02
CA PRO A 85 36.37 -27.71 -6.19
C PRO A 85 37.07 -27.62 -4.83
N THR A 86 38.06 -26.71 -4.69
CA THR A 86 38.89 -26.58 -3.49
C THR A 86 38.77 -25.24 -2.78
N HIS A 87 38.04 -24.28 -3.38
CA HIS A 87 37.91 -22.94 -2.82
C HIS A 87 36.48 -22.44 -2.95
N GLY A 88 36.05 -21.66 -1.97
CA GLY A 88 34.75 -21.01 -1.96
C GLY A 88 34.71 -19.82 -1.00
N VAL A 89 33.54 -19.19 -0.93
CA VAL A 89 33.31 -18.00 -0.12
C VAL A 89 32.08 -18.19 0.75
N TRP A 90 32.10 -17.59 1.94
CA TRP A 90 30.95 -17.44 2.79
C TRP A 90 30.11 -16.25 2.33
N THR A 91 28.80 -16.42 2.23
CA THR A 91 27.89 -15.39 1.77
C THR A 91 26.78 -15.15 2.78
N ASP A 92 26.30 -13.92 2.81
CA ASP A 92 25.17 -13.51 3.63
C ASP A 92 23.87 -13.99 3.01
N VAL A 93 22.91 -14.34 3.88
CA VAL A 93 21.54 -14.69 3.50
C VAL A 93 20.56 -14.02 4.45
N VAL A 94 19.31 -13.86 4.02
CA VAL A 94 18.21 -13.47 4.90
C VAL A 94 17.28 -14.66 5.10
N LEU A 95 17.00 -14.96 6.36
CA LEU A 95 16.01 -15.97 6.74
C LEU A 95 14.76 -15.29 7.27
N ASP A 96 13.64 -15.54 6.61
CA ASP A 96 12.34 -14.97 6.97
C ASP A 96 11.29 -16.08 7.07
N ASP A 97 10.15 -15.79 7.66
CA ASP A 97 9.00 -16.70 7.63
C ASP A 97 8.47 -16.81 6.19
N TRP A 98 8.10 -18.03 5.80
CA TRP A 98 7.42 -18.22 4.52
C TRP A 98 5.96 -17.87 4.66
N ILE A 99 5.48 -16.91 3.87
CA ILE A 99 4.06 -16.54 3.80
C ILE A 99 3.39 -17.45 2.77
N GLU A 100 2.44 -18.28 3.24
CA GLU A 100 1.65 -19.13 2.36
C GLU A 100 0.58 -18.29 1.64
N GLY A 101 0.65 -18.27 0.32
CA GLY A 101 -0.27 -17.47 -0.49
C GLY A 101 0.21 -17.33 -1.93
N GLU A 102 -0.43 -16.44 -2.64
CA GLU A 102 -0.05 -16.04 -3.99
C GLU A 102 0.14 -14.52 -4.04
N THR A 103 0.94 -14.03 -4.98
CA THR A 103 1.13 -12.59 -5.16
C THR A 103 -0.19 -11.90 -5.52
N LEU A 104 -0.35 -10.66 -5.08
CA LEU A 104 -1.53 -9.85 -5.35
C LEU A 104 -1.79 -9.74 -6.86
N ASP A 105 -0.74 -9.59 -7.68
CA ASP A 105 -0.85 -9.57 -9.15
C ASP A 105 -1.58 -10.81 -9.67
N ARG A 106 -1.14 -12.01 -9.28
CA ARG A 106 -1.75 -13.28 -9.73
C ARG A 106 -3.19 -13.41 -9.29
N VAL A 107 -3.49 -13.06 -8.03
CA VAL A 107 -4.85 -13.15 -7.48
C VAL A 107 -5.78 -12.18 -8.19
N VAL A 108 -5.34 -10.94 -8.41
CA VAL A 108 -6.13 -9.89 -9.10
C VAL A 108 -6.40 -10.28 -10.55
N ARG A 109 -5.37 -10.70 -11.29
CA ARG A 109 -5.55 -11.11 -12.70
C ARG A 109 -6.51 -12.29 -12.82
N ARG A 110 -6.39 -13.29 -11.95
CA ARG A 110 -7.30 -14.44 -11.94
C ARG A 110 -8.73 -14.03 -11.60
N ALA A 111 -8.93 -13.21 -10.56
CA ALA A 111 -10.24 -12.73 -10.16
C ALA A 111 -10.90 -11.86 -11.25
N ALA A 112 -10.11 -11.01 -11.93
CA ALA A 112 -10.62 -10.19 -13.04
C ALA A 112 -11.01 -11.04 -14.25
N GLN A 113 -10.20 -12.04 -14.62
CA GLN A 113 -10.53 -12.99 -15.70
C GLN A 113 -11.78 -13.82 -15.40
N ALA A 114 -12.01 -14.15 -14.13
CA ALA A 114 -13.20 -14.86 -13.67
C ALA A 114 -14.43 -13.96 -13.44
N GLY A 115 -14.28 -12.63 -13.53
CA GLY A 115 -15.37 -11.68 -13.28
C GLY A 115 -15.78 -11.58 -11.79
N GLU A 116 -14.89 -11.91 -10.87
CA GLU A 116 -15.16 -11.96 -9.41
C GLU A 116 -15.13 -10.54 -8.78
N CYS A 117 -16.13 -9.70 -9.11
CA CYS A 117 -16.19 -8.31 -8.65
C CYS A 117 -16.13 -8.17 -7.11
N ALA A 118 -16.82 -9.06 -6.37
CA ALA A 118 -16.81 -9.03 -4.90
C ALA A 118 -15.40 -9.27 -4.35
N ARG A 119 -14.69 -10.27 -4.89
CA ARG A 119 -13.31 -10.56 -4.51
C ARG A 119 -12.37 -9.40 -4.81
N LEU A 120 -12.51 -8.76 -5.96
CA LEU A 120 -11.73 -7.59 -6.34
C LEU A 120 -12.01 -6.39 -5.42
N HIS A 121 -13.26 -6.21 -5.01
CA HIS A 121 -13.64 -5.20 -4.04
C HIS A 121 -12.97 -5.43 -2.67
N ASP A 122 -12.99 -6.69 -2.18
CA ASP A 122 -12.33 -7.05 -0.92
C ASP A 122 -10.82 -6.79 -0.98
N LEU A 123 -10.17 -7.13 -2.11
CA LEU A 123 -8.74 -6.88 -2.33
C LEU A 123 -8.44 -5.38 -2.39
N ALA A 124 -9.27 -4.57 -3.04
CA ALA A 124 -9.10 -3.12 -3.08
C ALA A 124 -9.19 -2.53 -1.66
N ALA A 125 -10.20 -2.91 -0.89
CA ALA A 125 -10.36 -2.45 0.49
C ALA A 125 -9.22 -2.93 1.42
N ALA A 126 -8.73 -4.15 1.23
CA ALA A 126 -7.57 -4.67 1.98
C ALA A 126 -6.30 -3.91 1.62
N PHE A 127 -6.12 -3.58 0.34
CA PHE A 127 -4.97 -2.81 -0.11
C PHE A 127 -4.99 -1.37 0.41
N ASP A 128 -6.14 -0.71 0.43
CA ASP A 128 -6.25 0.64 0.99
C ASP A 128 -5.87 0.68 2.48
N ARG A 129 -6.22 -0.36 3.25
CA ARG A 129 -5.77 -0.47 4.66
C ARG A 129 -4.25 -0.66 4.75
N LEU A 130 -3.68 -1.56 3.96
CA LEU A 130 -2.23 -1.74 3.89
C LEU A 130 -1.52 -0.44 3.49
N ALA A 131 -2.01 0.25 2.46
CA ALA A 131 -1.44 1.51 2.02
C ALA A 131 -1.52 2.59 3.12
N ALA A 132 -2.63 2.66 3.85
CA ALA A 132 -2.75 3.58 4.99
C ALA A 132 -1.70 3.30 6.09
N GLU A 133 -1.41 2.02 6.36
CA GLU A 133 -0.37 1.62 7.32
C GLU A 133 1.03 1.98 6.81
N LEU A 134 1.35 1.65 5.55
CA LEU A 134 2.65 1.93 4.95
C LEU A 134 2.94 3.44 4.87
N LEU A 135 1.97 4.24 4.44
CA LEU A 135 2.14 5.68 4.27
C LEU A 135 2.10 6.47 5.60
N ALA A 136 1.74 5.84 6.70
CA ALA A 136 1.83 6.40 8.04
C ALA A 136 3.16 6.11 8.76
N ASP A 137 3.98 5.18 8.23
CA ASP A 137 5.29 4.84 8.79
C ASP A 137 6.35 5.88 8.33
N GLU A 138 7.40 6.06 9.13
CA GLU A 138 8.61 6.82 8.78
C GLU A 138 9.54 6.04 7.82
N LYS A 139 9.11 4.88 7.35
CA LYS A 139 9.81 3.99 6.43
C LYS A 139 9.05 3.90 5.13
N ALA A 140 9.73 3.50 4.06
CA ALA A 140 9.06 3.13 2.81
C ALA A 140 9.58 1.80 2.29
N HIS A 141 8.73 1.10 1.56
CA HIS A 141 9.10 -0.15 0.88
C HIS A 141 10.06 0.08 -0.30
N GLY A 142 9.88 1.18 -1.03
CA GLY A 142 10.75 1.63 -2.12
C GLY A 142 10.57 0.91 -3.46
N ASP A 143 10.02 -0.31 -3.48
CA ASP A 143 9.59 -1.05 -4.69
C ASP A 143 8.22 -1.70 -4.47
N LEU A 144 7.26 -0.89 -4.00
CA LEU A 144 5.89 -1.36 -3.79
C LEU A 144 5.22 -1.67 -5.15
N LYS A 145 4.82 -2.92 -5.31
CA LYS A 145 4.11 -3.42 -6.51
C LYS A 145 3.32 -4.69 -6.16
N PRO A 146 2.31 -5.08 -6.95
CA PRO A 146 1.47 -6.25 -6.66
C PRO A 146 2.22 -7.58 -6.57
N GLU A 147 3.35 -7.73 -7.26
CA GLU A 147 4.22 -8.91 -7.18
C GLU A 147 4.97 -9.00 -5.84
N ASN A 148 5.17 -7.86 -5.16
CA ASN A 148 5.83 -7.77 -3.85
C ASN A 148 4.84 -7.76 -2.68
N ILE A 149 3.59 -8.16 -2.92
CA ILE A 149 2.56 -8.32 -1.91
C ILE A 149 1.97 -9.72 -2.02
N VAL A 150 2.01 -10.50 -0.95
CA VAL A 150 1.40 -11.84 -0.87
C VAL A 150 0.00 -11.73 -0.26
N VAL A 151 -0.99 -12.27 -0.94
CA VAL A 151 -2.33 -12.51 -0.38
C VAL A 151 -2.23 -13.81 0.42
N GLY A 152 -2.22 -13.69 1.74
CA GLY A 152 -2.11 -14.83 2.65
C GLY A 152 -3.37 -15.71 2.64
N THR A 153 -3.24 -16.91 3.19
CA THR A 153 -4.38 -17.83 3.35
C THR A 153 -5.43 -17.32 4.33
N ASP A 154 -5.07 -16.38 5.19
CA ASP A 154 -5.95 -15.63 6.09
C ASP A 154 -6.70 -14.48 5.38
N GLY A 155 -6.35 -14.19 4.12
CA GLY A 155 -6.86 -13.08 3.33
C GLY A 155 -6.15 -11.76 3.61
N GLY A 156 -5.15 -11.72 4.47
CA GLY A 156 -4.28 -10.57 4.72
C GLY A 156 -3.35 -10.28 3.56
N LEU A 157 -2.93 -9.02 3.42
CA LEU A 157 -1.92 -8.59 2.45
C LEU A 157 -0.59 -8.39 3.16
N HIS A 158 0.44 -9.09 2.69
CA HIS A 158 1.76 -9.14 3.33
C HIS A 158 2.82 -8.62 2.35
N PRO A 159 3.40 -7.43 2.56
CA PRO A 159 4.53 -6.95 1.77
C PRO A 159 5.75 -7.82 1.97
N ILE A 160 6.48 -8.07 0.88
CA ILE A 160 7.73 -8.82 0.84
C ILE A 160 8.75 -8.06 -0.01
N ASP A 161 10.02 -8.43 0.08
CA ASP A 161 11.09 -7.87 -0.76
C ASP A 161 11.44 -6.40 -0.45
N PHE A 162 11.95 -6.16 0.77
CA PHE A 162 12.31 -4.84 1.27
C PHE A 162 13.72 -4.38 0.85
N ASP A 163 14.33 -4.96 -0.17
CA ASP A 163 15.73 -4.66 -0.58
C ASP A 163 15.93 -3.19 -0.99
N ALA A 164 14.87 -2.51 -1.45
CA ALA A 164 14.86 -1.10 -1.82
C ALA A 164 14.34 -0.16 -0.71
N ALA A 165 14.10 -0.69 0.49
CA ALA A 165 13.43 0.06 1.55
C ALA A 165 14.23 1.28 2.01
N TYR A 166 13.50 2.35 2.32
CA TYR A 166 13.99 3.50 3.05
C TYR A 166 13.76 3.32 4.56
N LEU A 167 14.79 3.67 5.34
CA LEU A 167 14.70 3.82 6.80
C LEU A 167 15.19 5.22 7.17
N PRO A 168 14.74 5.82 8.30
CA PRO A 168 15.20 7.13 8.76
C PRO A 168 16.73 7.24 8.90
N ALA A 169 17.40 6.10 9.16
CA ALA A 169 18.88 6.05 9.21
C ALA A 169 19.56 6.38 7.87
N PHE A 170 18.84 6.31 6.75
CA PHE A 170 19.37 6.60 5.40
C PHE A 170 19.08 8.03 4.94
N ALA A 171 18.59 8.89 5.83
CA ALA A 171 18.24 10.27 5.48
C ALA A 171 19.46 11.00 4.88
N GLY A 172 19.26 11.58 3.69
CA GLY A 172 20.32 12.28 2.94
C GLY A 172 21.17 11.38 2.06
N GLU A 173 20.94 10.06 2.04
CA GLU A 173 21.59 9.16 1.09
C GLU A 173 20.85 9.15 -0.26
N ARG A 174 21.45 8.47 -1.23
CA ARG A 174 20.84 8.22 -2.54
C ARG A 174 20.21 6.83 -2.54
N SER A 175 19.02 6.71 -3.10
CA SER A 175 18.34 5.43 -3.29
C SER A 175 19.25 4.44 -4.03
N PRO A 176 19.46 3.23 -3.49
CA PRO A 176 20.26 2.20 -4.15
C PRO A 176 19.57 1.66 -5.42
N GLU A 177 18.26 1.70 -5.47
CA GLU A 177 17.41 1.23 -6.57
C GLU A 177 16.25 2.21 -6.80
N LEU A 178 15.75 2.28 -8.03
CA LEU A 178 14.62 3.16 -8.38
C LEU A 178 13.27 2.46 -8.29
N GLY A 179 13.26 1.18 -7.96
CA GLY A 179 12.07 0.34 -8.01
C GLY A 179 11.65 -0.02 -9.44
N THR A 180 10.50 -0.65 -9.56
CA THR A 180 9.95 -1.12 -10.85
C THR A 180 9.27 0.03 -11.60
N ALA A 181 9.79 0.41 -12.76
CA ALA A 181 9.35 1.58 -13.52
C ALA A 181 7.85 1.64 -13.82
N ALA A 182 7.19 0.48 -13.96
CA ALA A 182 5.74 0.40 -14.18
C ALA A 182 4.90 0.87 -12.98
N TYR A 183 5.53 1.03 -11.81
CA TYR A 183 4.87 1.48 -10.58
C TYR A 183 5.49 2.76 -10.01
N GLN A 184 6.51 3.32 -10.65
CA GLN A 184 7.19 4.52 -10.16
C GLN A 184 6.77 5.77 -10.92
N HIS A 185 6.70 6.89 -10.21
CA HIS A 185 6.46 8.18 -10.83
C HIS A 185 7.54 8.51 -11.88
N PRO A 186 7.19 9.07 -13.06
CA PRO A 186 8.15 9.36 -14.13
C PRO A 186 9.34 10.27 -13.70
N ALA A 187 9.12 11.15 -12.73
CA ALA A 187 10.16 12.02 -12.18
C ALA A 187 10.94 11.41 -11.00
N ARG A 188 10.79 10.10 -10.73
CA ARG A 188 11.57 9.41 -9.70
C ARG A 188 13.05 9.38 -10.05
N THR A 189 13.89 9.85 -9.13
CA THR A 189 15.35 9.83 -9.25
C THR A 189 16.00 9.23 -8.00
N ALA A 190 17.28 8.92 -8.06
CA ALA A 190 18.00 8.37 -6.91
C ALA A 190 18.18 9.37 -5.76
N GLU A 191 18.04 10.65 -6.02
CA GLU A 191 18.08 11.72 -5.01
C GLU A 191 16.82 11.75 -4.14
N LEU A 192 15.72 11.21 -4.64
CA LEU A 192 14.48 11.05 -3.90
C LEU A 192 14.52 9.72 -3.13
N TYR A 193 14.98 9.77 -1.88
CA TYR A 193 15.09 8.61 -1.00
C TYR A 193 14.64 9.01 0.40
N ASP A 194 13.36 8.81 0.67
CA ASP A 194 12.68 9.22 1.88
C ASP A 194 11.45 8.34 2.16
N GLU A 195 10.72 8.63 3.24
CA GLU A 195 9.53 7.92 3.70
C GLU A 195 8.34 7.99 2.74
N ARG A 196 8.38 8.86 1.72
CA ARG A 196 7.27 9.06 0.79
C ARG A 196 7.42 8.32 -0.55
N LEU A 197 8.38 7.41 -0.65
CA LEU A 197 8.62 6.64 -1.86
C LEU A 197 7.41 5.83 -2.33
N ASP A 198 6.56 5.43 -1.40
CA ASP A 198 5.40 4.58 -1.67
C ASP A 198 4.11 5.36 -1.98
N ASP A 199 4.12 6.70 -1.92
CA ASP A 199 2.95 7.54 -2.24
C ASP A 199 2.36 7.20 -3.63
N TYR A 200 3.21 7.25 -4.66
CA TYR A 200 2.77 7.06 -6.04
C TYR A 200 2.38 5.62 -6.37
N PRO A 201 3.20 4.59 -6.05
CA PRO A 201 2.80 3.21 -6.29
C PRO A 201 1.53 2.81 -5.53
N ALA A 202 1.33 3.29 -4.30
CA ALA A 202 0.09 3.04 -3.56
C ALA A 202 -1.13 3.62 -4.30
N ALA A 203 -1.07 4.87 -4.74
CA ALA A 203 -2.15 5.49 -5.50
C ALA A 203 -2.43 4.78 -6.83
N LEU A 204 -1.38 4.34 -7.53
CA LEU A 204 -1.49 3.63 -8.81
C LEU A 204 -2.18 2.27 -8.63
N ILE A 205 -1.74 1.48 -7.65
CA ILE A 205 -2.29 0.14 -7.36
C ILE A 205 -3.74 0.25 -6.89
N SER A 206 -4.03 1.14 -5.92
CA SER A 206 -5.40 1.36 -5.42
C SER A 206 -6.36 1.76 -6.55
N THR A 207 -5.94 2.69 -7.41
CA THR A 207 -6.73 3.11 -8.58
C THR A 207 -7.07 1.93 -9.49
N ALA A 208 -6.08 1.08 -9.80
CA ALA A 208 -6.29 -0.10 -10.65
C ALA A 208 -7.22 -1.13 -9.99
N LEU A 209 -7.06 -1.41 -8.70
CA LEU A 209 -7.89 -2.36 -7.95
C LEU A 209 -9.35 -1.93 -7.88
N HIS A 210 -9.62 -0.66 -7.55
CA HIS A 210 -10.99 -0.12 -7.52
C HIS A 210 -11.62 -0.11 -8.91
N ALA A 211 -10.85 0.18 -9.96
CA ALA A 211 -11.35 0.13 -11.33
C ALA A 211 -11.74 -1.28 -11.73
N LEU A 212 -10.89 -2.28 -11.44
CA LEU A 212 -11.17 -3.69 -11.71
C LEU A 212 -12.35 -4.23 -10.88
N ALA A 213 -12.52 -3.77 -9.65
CA ALA A 213 -13.69 -4.12 -8.83
C ALA A 213 -15.01 -3.63 -9.46
N CYS A 214 -14.97 -2.48 -10.15
CA CYS A 214 -16.13 -1.93 -10.87
C CYS A 214 -16.36 -2.58 -12.23
N ASP A 215 -15.29 -2.86 -12.96
CA ASP A 215 -15.32 -3.41 -14.32
C ASP A 215 -14.08 -4.30 -14.57
N PRO A 216 -14.15 -5.61 -14.26
CA PRO A 216 -13.06 -6.54 -14.49
C PRO A 216 -12.57 -6.60 -15.94
N SER A 217 -13.44 -6.25 -16.92
CA SER A 217 -13.08 -6.26 -18.34
C SER A 217 -12.05 -5.20 -18.73
N LEU A 218 -11.78 -4.23 -17.85
CA LEU A 218 -10.67 -3.28 -18.02
C LEU A 218 -9.33 -4.00 -18.14
N LEU A 219 -9.14 -5.12 -17.44
CA LEU A 219 -7.91 -5.90 -17.57
C LEU A 219 -7.67 -6.41 -19.00
N LEU A 220 -8.73 -6.81 -19.69
CA LEU A 220 -8.62 -7.28 -21.08
C LEU A 220 -8.34 -6.11 -22.05
N ARG A 221 -8.90 -4.91 -21.78
CA ARG A 221 -8.75 -3.75 -22.64
C ARG A 221 -7.44 -2.99 -22.43
N HIS A 222 -6.96 -2.93 -21.20
CA HIS A 222 -5.85 -2.05 -20.80
C HIS A 222 -4.75 -2.76 -20.01
N GLY A 223 -4.95 -4.04 -19.65
CA GLY A 223 -3.95 -4.78 -18.89
C GLY A 223 -2.63 -4.90 -19.61
N ASP A 224 -1.53 -4.69 -18.87
CA ASP A 224 -0.16 -4.87 -19.34
C ASP A 224 0.52 -6.03 -18.59
N ALA A 225 1.58 -6.57 -19.16
CA ALA A 225 2.38 -7.62 -18.54
C ALA A 225 3.17 -7.10 -17.33
N ASP A 226 3.69 -5.86 -17.42
CA ASP A 226 4.55 -5.25 -16.42
C ASP A 226 3.77 -4.38 -15.41
N GLY A 227 2.52 -3.97 -15.74
CA GLY A 227 1.62 -3.20 -14.90
C GLY A 227 0.23 -3.82 -14.82
N LEU A 228 -0.65 -3.29 -13.98
CA LEU A 228 -2.05 -3.75 -13.95
C LEU A 228 -2.88 -3.13 -15.09
N LEU A 229 -3.11 -1.82 -15.03
CA LEU A 229 -3.97 -1.09 -15.97
C LEU A 229 -3.37 0.21 -16.49
N LEU A 230 -2.47 0.83 -15.73
CA LEU A 230 -2.02 2.20 -15.96
C LEU A 230 -0.53 2.22 -16.29
N THR A 231 -0.16 3.09 -17.22
CA THR A 231 1.23 3.36 -17.59
C THR A 231 1.63 4.73 -17.03
N PRO A 232 2.47 4.81 -15.99
CA PRO A 232 2.81 6.08 -15.34
C PRO A 232 3.26 7.18 -16.28
N GLN A 233 4.08 6.84 -17.28
CA GLN A 233 4.63 7.78 -18.26
C GLN A 233 3.57 8.39 -19.19
N ALA A 234 2.40 7.78 -19.29
CA ALA A 234 1.33 8.22 -20.17
C ALA A 234 0.25 9.05 -19.45
N ILE A 235 0.22 9.07 -18.13
CA ILE A 235 -0.74 9.85 -17.33
C ILE A 235 -0.40 11.36 -17.48
N PRO A 236 -1.41 12.24 -17.70
CA PRO A 236 -2.89 12.01 -17.71
C PRO A 236 -3.49 11.64 -19.07
N GLU A 237 -2.72 11.57 -20.15
CA GLU A 237 -3.20 11.32 -21.52
C GLU A 237 -3.56 9.86 -21.78
N ASP A 238 -3.24 8.96 -20.87
CA ASP A 238 -3.54 7.53 -20.93
C ASP A 238 -5.05 7.28 -21.12
N ALA A 239 -5.38 6.43 -22.10
CA ALA A 239 -6.76 6.05 -22.39
C ALA A 239 -7.40 5.30 -21.21
N ALA A 240 -6.63 4.42 -20.54
CA ALA A 240 -7.09 3.70 -19.35
C ALA A 240 -7.37 4.68 -18.20
N TYR A 241 -6.47 5.63 -17.94
CA TYR A 241 -6.65 6.63 -16.90
C TYR A 241 -7.94 7.46 -17.11
N ARG A 242 -8.17 7.92 -18.35
CA ARG A 242 -9.39 8.69 -18.68
C ARG A 242 -10.66 7.85 -18.53
N GLU A 243 -10.64 6.60 -18.95
CA GLU A 243 -11.78 5.68 -18.81
C GLU A 243 -12.07 5.40 -17.32
N ILE A 244 -11.04 5.13 -16.52
CA ILE A 244 -11.15 4.85 -15.09
C ILE A 244 -11.70 6.06 -14.32
N THR A 245 -11.14 7.24 -14.53
CA THR A 245 -11.63 8.46 -13.84
C THR A 245 -13.07 8.82 -14.24
N ALA A 246 -13.43 8.61 -15.51
CA ALA A 246 -14.81 8.75 -15.94
C ALA A 246 -15.74 7.69 -15.31
N LEU A 247 -15.27 6.44 -15.14
CA LEU A 247 -16.00 5.39 -14.45
C LEU A 247 -16.27 5.77 -12.98
N PHE A 248 -15.24 6.24 -12.27
CA PHE A 248 -15.37 6.65 -10.87
C PHE A 248 -16.36 7.82 -10.72
N ARG A 249 -16.31 8.83 -11.59
CA ARG A 249 -17.30 9.94 -11.60
C ARG A 249 -18.72 9.43 -11.81
N ARG A 250 -18.94 8.57 -12.81
CA ARG A 250 -20.29 8.00 -13.09
C ARG A 250 -20.84 7.16 -11.93
N ARG A 251 -19.95 6.51 -11.16
CA ARG A 251 -20.32 5.66 -10.03
C ARG A 251 -20.38 6.41 -8.69
N GLY A 252 -20.07 7.71 -8.66
CA GLY A 252 -20.02 8.50 -7.42
C GLY A 252 -18.91 8.06 -6.46
N MET A 253 -17.83 7.47 -6.97
CA MET A 253 -16.72 6.96 -6.15
C MET A 253 -15.73 8.11 -5.84
N ALA A 254 -16.12 8.99 -4.94
CA ALA A 254 -15.37 10.22 -4.67
C ALA A 254 -13.93 9.93 -4.20
N LEU A 255 -13.74 9.00 -3.26
CA LEU A 255 -12.44 8.73 -2.67
C LEU A 255 -11.47 8.03 -3.65
N PRO A 256 -11.84 6.96 -4.36
CA PRO A 256 -11.01 6.39 -5.43
C PRO A 256 -10.69 7.39 -6.55
N LEU A 257 -11.64 8.29 -6.89
CA LEU A 257 -11.37 9.35 -7.85
C LEU A 257 -10.31 10.33 -7.37
N ARG A 258 -10.35 10.74 -6.10
CA ARG A 258 -9.33 11.63 -5.51
C ARG A 258 -7.95 10.97 -5.47
N ILE A 259 -7.88 9.70 -5.11
CA ILE A 259 -6.62 8.93 -5.15
C ILE A 259 -6.09 8.89 -6.60
N ALA A 260 -6.94 8.61 -7.59
CA ALA A 260 -6.55 8.60 -8.99
C ALA A 260 -6.07 9.97 -9.48
N GLU A 261 -6.70 11.07 -9.05
CA GLU A 261 -6.29 12.44 -9.41
C GLU A 261 -4.88 12.79 -8.90
N LEU A 262 -4.41 12.20 -7.78
CA LEU A 262 -3.04 12.39 -7.32
C LEU A 262 -1.99 11.91 -8.32
N LEU A 263 -2.32 10.94 -9.16
CA LEU A 263 -1.39 10.40 -10.18
C LEU A 263 -0.99 11.44 -11.24
N THR A 264 -1.72 12.55 -11.35
CA THR A 264 -1.36 13.67 -12.25
C THR A 264 -0.40 14.68 -11.61
N SER A 265 0.07 14.42 -10.39
CA SER A 265 1.06 15.28 -9.73
C SER A 265 2.31 15.45 -10.60
N PRO A 266 2.93 16.63 -10.65
CA PRO A 266 4.21 16.79 -11.33
C PRO A 266 5.40 16.23 -10.51
N THR A 267 5.18 15.84 -9.27
CA THR A 267 6.21 15.36 -8.34
C THR A 267 5.86 13.98 -7.77
N PRO A 268 6.86 13.13 -7.45
CA PRO A 268 6.63 11.81 -6.85
C PRO A 268 5.94 11.83 -5.48
N HIS A 269 6.14 12.90 -4.71
CA HIS A 269 5.47 13.08 -3.42
C HIS A 269 4.04 13.55 -3.63
N LEU A 270 3.09 12.67 -3.35
CA LEU A 270 1.66 12.96 -3.54
C LEU A 270 1.09 13.62 -2.30
N CYS A 271 0.94 14.94 -2.35
CA CYS A 271 0.38 15.69 -1.22
C CYS A 271 -1.00 15.16 -0.85
N GLY A 272 -1.18 14.76 0.41
CA GLY A 272 -2.44 14.22 0.93
C GLY A 272 -2.68 12.72 0.71
N ALA A 273 -1.77 11.98 0.08
CA ALA A 273 -1.94 10.54 -0.14
C ALA A 273 -2.23 9.79 1.16
N ALA A 274 -1.37 9.94 2.19
CA ALA A 274 -1.55 9.29 3.48
C ALA A 274 -2.92 9.60 4.12
N ALA A 275 -3.39 10.85 4.03
CA ALA A 275 -4.69 11.24 4.57
C ALA A 275 -5.86 10.61 3.78
N LEU A 276 -5.77 10.53 2.44
CA LEU A 276 -6.79 9.86 1.62
C LEU A 276 -6.86 8.36 1.89
N PHE A 277 -5.71 7.71 2.06
CA PHE A 277 -5.69 6.29 2.43
C PHE A 277 -6.18 6.03 3.86
N ALA A 278 -5.89 6.92 4.80
CA ALA A 278 -6.47 6.84 6.14
C ALA A 278 -8.00 6.93 6.12
N LEU A 279 -8.56 7.82 5.27
CA LEU A 279 -10.02 7.89 5.03
C LEU A 279 -10.55 6.62 4.38
N ALA A 280 -9.86 6.06 3.39
CA ALA A 280 -10.26 4.83 2.71
C ALA A 280 -10.27 3.63 3.67
N ALA A 281 -9.26 3.50 4.50
CA ALA A 281 -9.16 2.47 5.54
C ALA A 281 -10.28 2.58 6.59
N GLY A 282 -10.63 3.79 7.01
CA GLY A 282 -11.69 4.07 7.98
C GLY A 282 -13.10 3.80 7.47
N ALA A 283 -13.35 3.95 6.19
CA ALA A 283 -14.65 3.71 5.57
C ALA A 283 -15.08 2.22 5.62
N GLY A 284 -14.12 1.29 5.82
CA GLY A 284 -14.37 -0.16 5.94
C GLY A 284 -14.55 -0.70 7.36
N SER A 285 -14.36 0.10 8.41
CA SER A 285 -14.35 -0.35 9.80
C SER A 285 -15.47 0.27 10.62
N GLY A 286 -16.62 -0.38 10.63
CA GLY A 286 -17.71 -0.04 11.56
C GLY A 286 -17.45 -0.59 12.95
N ASN A 287 -16.51 -0.03 13.70
CA ASN A 287 -16.50 -0.04 15.17
C ASN A 287 -15.28 0.75 15.69
N MET A 288 -15.49 1.92 16.27
CA MET A 288 -14.38 2.67 16.88
C MET A 288 -14.77 3.27 18.23
N THR A 289 -13.99 2.89 19.24
CA THR A 289 -13.88 3.59 20.51
C THR A 289 -13.14 4.91 20.31
N ALA A 290 -13.67 5.99 20.91
CA ALA A 290 -13.07 7.31 20.86
C ALA A 290 -11.66 7.30 21.53
N PRO A 291 -10.66 8.00 20.95
CA PRO A 291 -9.40 8.21 21.64
C PRO A 291 -9.54 9.32 22.68
N ASP A 292 -8.87 9.11 23.80
CA ASP A 292 -8.70 10.10 24.85
C ASP A 292 -7.99 11.35 24.31
N THR A 293 -8.64 12.50 24.44
CA THR A 293 -8.07 13.80 24.09
C THR A 293 -7.53 14.46 25.36
N ASP A 294 -6.24 14.34 25.58
CA ASP A 294 -5.52 15.23 26.48
C ASP A 294 -4.99 16.45 25.70
N GLY A 295 -5.66 17.61 25.86
CA GLY A 295 -5.08 18.93 25.77
C GLY A 295 -4.58 19.48 24.43
N GLU A 296 -4.97 18.96 23.26
CA GLU A 296 -4.63 19.56 21.97
C GLU A 296 -5.67 20.62 21.55
N GLU A 297 -5.19 21.79 21.07
CA GLU A 297 -6.02 22.83 20.47
C GLU A 297 -6.84 22.26 19.31
N GLU A 298 -8.14 22.55 19.28
CA GLU A 298 -9.05 22.14 18.19
C GLU A 298 -8.54 22.67 16.85
N PRO A 299 -8.40 21.83 15.79
CA PRO A 299 -7.86 22.29 14.54
C PRO A 299 -8.76 23.34 13.85
N GLU A 300 -8.16 24.40 13.33
CA GLU A 300 -8.83 25.48 12.63
C GLU A 300 -8.89 25.18 11.11
N LEU A 301 -9.99 25.59 10.50
CA LEU A 301 -10.22 25.48 9.06
C LEU A 301 -9.24 26.37 8.28
N PHE A 302 -8.67 25.86 7.19
CA PHE A 302 -7.91 26.65 6.23
C PHE A 302 -8.21 26.22 4.79
N VAL A 303 -7.88 27.10 3.85
CA VAL A 303 -8.05 26.85 2.41
C VAL A 303 -6.72 26.99 1.71
N GLU A 304 -6.38 26.00 0.88
CA GLU A 304 -5.22 25.99 0.02
C GLU A 304 -5.60 25.46 -1.36
N GLN A 305 -5.21 26.16 -2.41
CA GLN A 305 -5.54 25.82 -3.81
C GLN A 305 -7.05 25.54 -4.06
N GLY A 306 -7.93 26.26 -3.35
CA GLY A 306 -9.38 26.11 -3.47
C GLY A 306 -9.97 24.90 -2.75
N ARG A 307 -9.19 24.21 -1.93
CA ARG A 307 -9.62 23.08 -1.10
C ARG A 307 -9.52 23.41 0.37
N TRP A 308 -10.32 22.71 1.15
CA TRP A 308 -10.47 22.89 2.58
C TRP A 308 -9.72 21.81 3.35
N GLY A 309 -8.99 22.21 4.40
CA GLY A 309 -8.27 21.36 5.34
C GLY A 309 -8.28 21.93 6.75
N TYR A 310 -7.61 21.29 7.69
CA TYR A 310 -7.57 21.75 9.09
C TYR A 310 -6.13 21.72 9.61
N ARG A 311 -5.78 22.78 10.37
CA ARG A 311 -4.45 22.96 10.95
C ARG A 311 -4.53 23.49 12.38
N THR A 312 -3.51 23.17 13.15
CA THR A 312 -3.20 23.92 14.37
C THR A 312 -2.16 24.99 14.07
N PRO A 313 -1.86 25.93 14.99
CA PRO A 313 -0.77 26.89 14.78
C PRO A 313 0.60 26.26 14.52
N ARG A 314 0.77 24.98 14.86
CA ARG A 314 2.05 24.27 14.79
C ARG A 314 2.19 23.36 13.56
N ARG A 315 1.07 22.81 13.05
CA ARG A 315 1.09 21.83 11.94
C ARG A 315 -0.23 21.77 11.20
N ILE A 316 -0.18 21.33 9.93
CA ILE A 316 -1.35 20.85 9.21
C ILE A 316 -1.74 19.51 9.82
N VAL A 317 -2.96 19.41 10.35
CA VAL A 317 -3.51 18.17 10.92
C VAL A 317 -4.23 17.36 9.86
N ILE A 318 -5.03 18.07 9.03
CA ILE A 318 -5.76 17.47 7.91
C ILE A 318 -5.45 18.33 6.68
N PRO A 319 -4.77 17.77 5.67
CA PRO A 319 -4.44 18.48 4.43
C PRO A 319 -5.68 19.07 3.74
N ALA A 320 -5.49 20.06 2.85
CA ALA A 320 -6.56 20.68 2.09
C ALA A 320 -7.09 19.73 0.99
N LEU A 321 -7.94 18.78 1.37
CA LEU A 321 -8.46 17.71 0.52
C LEU A 321 -9.91 17.90 0.11
N TYR A 322 -10.70 18.61 0.93
CA TYR A 322 -12.14 18.68 0.80
C TYR A 322 -12.59 19.80 -0.13
N ASP A 323 -13.72 19.63 -0.82
CA ASP A 323 -14.31 20.63 -1.69
C ASP A 323 -15.06 21.70 -0.88
N CYS A 324 -15.50 21.36 0.34
CA CYS A 324 -16.08 22.27 1.33
C CYS A 324 -15.84 21.73 2.73
N GLY A 325 -15.78 22.59 3.74
CA GLY A 325 -15.62 22.19 5.14
C GLY A 325 -16.26 23.21 6.09
N PHE A 326 -16.66 22.74 7.26
CA PHE A 326 -17.13 23.55 8.39
C PHE A 326 -16.16 23.41 9.56
N ASP A 327 -16.17 24.40 10.44
CA ASP A 327 -15.39 24.30 11.68
C ASP A 327 -15.82 23.09 12.51
N PHE A 328 -14.90 22.58 13.33
CA PHE A 328 -15.22 21.54 14.29
C PHE A 328 -16.27 22.03 15.30
N THR A 329 -17.21 21.18 15.59
CA THR A 329 -18.22 21.39 16.63
C THR A 329 -18.47 20.07 17.32
N GLU A 330 -18.39 20.07 18.64
CA GLU A 330 -18.54 18.84 19.44
C GLU A 330 -17.58 17.73 19.00
N GLY A 331 -16.36 18.09 18.51
CA GLY A 331 -15.33 17.15 18.05
C GLY A 331 -15.57 16.54 16.66
N LEU A 332 -16.56 17.05 15.92
CA LEU A 332 -16.84 16.64 14.54
C LEU A 332 -16.90 17.84 13.59
N ALA A 333 -16.34 17.70 12.41
CA ALA A 333 -16.47 18.67 11.32
C ALA A 333 -17.21 18.03 10.13
N ALA A 334 -18.14 18.79 9.54
CA ALA A 334 -18.77 18.38 8.29
C ALA A 334 -17.90 18.79 7.11
N VAL A 335 -17.60 17.86 6.21
CA VAL A 335 -16.76 18.08 5.02
C VAL A 335 -17.41 17.48 3.78
N LEU A 336 -17.22 18.12 2.63
CA LEU A 336 -17.65 17.61 1.34
C LEU A 336 -16.44 17.04 0.60
N LEU A 337 -16.54 15.78 0.19
CA LEU A 337 -15.55 15.15 -0.68
C LEU A 337 -16.24 14.60 -1.93
N GLY A 338 -16.01 15.26 -3.08
CA GLY A 338 -16.80 15.01 -4.28
C GLY A 338 -18.27 15.37 -4.03
N ASP A 339 -19.17 14.40 -4.22
CA ASP A 339 -20.62 14.60 -4.04
C ASP A 339 -21.14 14.05 -2.70
N VAL A 340 -20.24 13.65 -1.80
CA VAL A 340 -20.63 13.02 -0.52
C VAL A 340 -20.21 13.88 0.65
N TRP A 341 -21.15 14.20 1.52
CA TRP A 341 -20.89 14.80 2.80
C TRP A 341 -20.42 13.77 3.82
N HIS A 342 -19.41 14.12 4.59
CA HIS A 342 -18.88 13.33 5.70
C HIS A 342 -18.81 14.17 6.96
N TYR A 343 -18.93 13.51 8.13
CA TYR A 343 -18.50 14.08 9.39
C TYR A 343 -17.21 13.38 9.79
N ILE A 344 -16.16 14.15 10.04
CA ILE A 344 -14.83 13.69 10.40
C ILE A 344 -14.51 14.09 11.84
N ASP A 345 -13.66 13.32 12.50
CA ASP A 345 -13.08 13.68 13.81
C ASP A 345 -11.84 14.59 13.64
N THR A 346 -11.27 15.05 14.75
CA THR A 346 -10.11 15.94 14.79
C THR A 346 -8.83 15.32 14.20
N ALA A 347 -8.80 14.00 14.00
CA ALA A 347 -7.71 13.29 13.32
C ALA A 347 -8.00 13.11 11.80
N GLY A 348 -9.12 13.62 11.29
CA GLY A 348 -9.53 13.51 9.87
C GLY A 348 -10.20 12.18 9.53
N ARG A 349 -10.54 11.35 10.49
CA ARG A 349 -11.21 10.06 10.25
C ARG A 349 -12.70 10.28 10.05
N THR A 350 -13.27 9.65 9.01
CA THR A 350 -14.71 9.70 8.75
C THR A 350 -15.47 8.93 9.83
N VAL A 351 -16.31 9.63 10.56
CA VAL A 351 -17.19 9.06 11.60
C VAL A 351 -18.55 8.72 10.99
N ILE A 352 -19.08 9.60 10.12
CA ILE A 352 -20.37 9.40 9.46
C ILE A 352 -20.23 9.77 7.99
N SER A 353 -20.72 8.93 7.09
CA SER A 353 -20.89 9.25 5.68
C SER A 353 -22.37 9.49 5.37
N CYS A 354 -22.64 10.53 4.61
CA CYS A 354 -23.99 10.96 4.24
C CYS A 354 -24.18 10.95 2.71
N PRO A 355 -24.13 9.78 2.05
CA PRO A 355 -24.35 9.71 0.60
C PRO A 355 -25.76 10.18 0.23
N GLY A 356 -25.87 10.92 -0.88
CA GLY A 356 -27.15 11.47 -1.36
C GLY A 356 -27.70 12.63 -0.52
N CYS A 357 -26.93 13.17 0.42
CA CYS A 357 -27.31 14.40 1.12
C CYS A 357 -26.93 15.62 0.28
N GLU A 358 -27.89 16.48 0.02
CA GLU A 358 -27.74 17.74 -0.71
C GLU A 358 -27.02 18.80 0.15
N ALA A 359 -27.28 18.78 1.46
CA ALA A 359 -26.67 19.69 2.43
C ALA A 359 -26.64 19.06 3.83
N VAL A 360 -25.69 19.53 4.64
CA VAL A 360 -25.55 19.14 6.05
C VAL A 360 -25.25 20.38 6.90
N LYS A 361 -25.48 20.28 8.21
CA LYS A 361 -25.07 21.29 9.19
C LYS A 361 -24.16 20.69 10.25
N PRO A 362 -23.31 21.51 10.90
CA PRO A 362 -22.53 21.08 12.05
C PRO A 362 -23.39 20.49 13.18
N PHE A 363 -22.81 19.58 13.96
CA PHE A 363 -23.44 19.00 15.13
C PHE A 363 -23.71 20.03 16.22
N ARG A 364 -24.90 19.98 16.84
CA ARG A 364 -25.28 20.76 18.01
C ARG A 364 -26.21 19.96 18.91
N GLY A 365 -25.84 19.79 20.16
CA GLY A 365 -26.61 19.00 21.14
C GLY A 365 -26.70 17.51 20.73
N GLY A 366 -25.61 16.96 20.16
CA GLY A 366 -25.50 15.56 19.73
C GLY A 366 -26.29 15.23 18.46
N ARG A 367 -26.80 16.23 17.74
CA ARG A 367 -27.56 16.05 16.47
C ARG A 367 -27.10 17.03 15.41
N ALA A 368 -27.21 16.62 14.15
CA ALA A 368 -26.99 17.47 12.98
C ALA A 368 -28.19 17.43 12.04
N GLN A 369 -28.48 18.53 11.36
CA GLN A 369 -29.47 18.57 10.30
C GLN A 369 -28.85 18.18 8.98
N ILE A 370 -29.58 17.38 8.20
CA ILE A 370 -29.23 17.01 6.83
C ILE A 370 -30.43 17.27 5.91
N VAL A 371 -30.15 17.46 4.61
CA VAL A 371 -31.17 17.52 3.55
C VAL A 371 -30.90 16.34 2.61
N ARG A 372 -31.92 15.49 2.42
CA ARG A 372 -31.89 14.37 1.50
C ARG A 372 -33.21 14.26 0.77
N ASP A 373 -33.18 14.13 -0.56
CA ASP A 373 -34.35 14.10 -1.42
C ASP A 373 -35.30 15.32 -1.18
N GLY A 374 -34.68 16.51 -1.02
CA GLY A 374 -35.39 17.76 -0.72
C GLY A 374 -36.02 17.81 0.69
N ARG A 375 -35.87 16.79 1.54
CA ARG A 375 -36.44 16.74 2.88
C ARG A 375 -35.39 17.00 3.96
N ARG A 376 -35.79 17.77 4.97
CA ARG A 376 -34.96 18.00 6.16
C ARG A 376 -35.11 16.84 7.14
N ARG A 377 -33.99 16.33 7.62
CA ARG A 377 -33.90 15.27 8.63
C ARG A 377 -32.85 15.63 9.67
N GLN A 378 -32.83 14.90 10.76
CA GLN A 378 -31.74 14.96 11.74
C GLN A 378 -31.00 13.63 11.79
N ILE A 379 -29.70 13.69 12.07
CA ILE A 379 -28.88 12.51 12.38
C ILE A 379 -28.25 12.65 13.76
N ASN A 380 -28.03 11.53 14.44
CA ASN A 380 -27.22 11.47 15.65
C ASN A 380 -25.75 11.13 15.32
N ARG A 381 -24.90 11.06 16.34
CA ARG A 381 -23.46 10.74 16.17
C ARG A 381 -23.19 9.31 15.64
N MET A 382 -24.18 8.43 15.65
CA MET A 382 -24.12 7.08 15.09
C MET A 382 -24.60 7.04 13.62
N GLY A 383 -24.96 8.19 13.03
CA GLY A 383 -25.50 8.26 11.67
C GLY A 383 -26.97 7.83 11.54
N THR A 384 -27.68 7.59 12.65
CA THR A 384 -29.10 7.23 12.63
C THR A 384 -29.93 8.46 12.29
N GLU A 385 -30.79 8.34 11.27
CA GLU A 385 -31.69 9.42 10.80
C GLU A 385 -33.02 9.45 11.56
N PHE A 386 -33.52 10.66 11.73
CA PHE A 386 -34.81 10.95 12.35
C PHE A 386 -35.55 11.98 11.52
N ASP A 387 -36.86 11.82 11.36
CA ASP A 387 -37.70 12.85 10.79
C ASP A 387 -37.83 14.04 11.77
N ILE A 388 -37.93 15.27 11.22
CA ILE A 388 -38.05 16.51 12.02
C ILE A 388 -39.52 16.83 12.19
#